data_cd65c35d853b99bbccef988b1038d2b2
#
_entry.id   cd65c35d853b99bbccef988b1038d2b2
#
_cell.length_a   1.000
_cell.length_b   1.000
_cell.length_c   1.000
_cell.angle_alpha   90.00
_cell.angle_beta   90.00
_cell.angle_gamma   90.00
#
_symmetry.space_group_name_H-M   'P 1'
#
loop_
_entity.id
_entity.type
_entity.pdbx_description
1 polymer ?
#
loop_
_entity_poly.entity_id
_entity_poly.type
_entity_poly.pdbx_seq_one_letter_code
_entity_poly.pdbx_strand_id
1 'polypeptide(L)'
;NLASTTESFLKKSIEAFRGEIERALMLCADYLVLHPGSFRGADRERGLLQTAAAISAASHKLDLAKGGLTILIENTAGAEYSLGSSFEQVAEVIEHLRNHVPVGACIDTCHTHVSGYDIVSEEGLRDTLTKLDATIGFKNVPVFHCNDAKAARGSKLDRHQHIGKGTIGLEPFRHLLNDPRLKHAAFIAETPVDVPGDDRKNVAALKALVR
;
A
#
# COMPACT_ATOMS: atom_id res chain seq x y z
N ASN A 1 11.70 -4.73 -9.01
CA ASN A 1 10.81 -3.89 -9.81
C ASN A 1 10.04 -4.73 -10.83
N LEU A 2 8.76 -5.04 -10.52
CA LEU A 2 7.88 -5.89 -11.36
C LEU A 2 7.36 -5.17 -12.62
N ALA A 3 7.51 -3.85 -12.71
CA ALA A 3 7.21 -3.04 -13.89
C ALA A 3 8.42 -2.81 -14.82
N SER A 4 9.55 -3.49 -14.56
CA SER A 4 10.78 -3.26 -15.33
C SER A 4 10.61 -3.61 -16.80
N THR A 5 11.12 -2.75 -17.69
CA THR A 5 11.19 -2.99 -19.13
C THR A 5 12.43 -3.78 -19.55
N THR A 6 13.40 -3.93 -18.65
CA THR A 6 14.62 -4.69 -18.88
C THR A 6 14.37 -6.16 -18.51
N GLU A 7 14.36 -7.04 -19.49
CA GLU A 7 14.00 -8.46 -19.33
C GLU A 7 14.79 -9.17 -18.22
N SER A 8 16.12 -8.95 -18.17
CA SER A 8 16.99 -9.59 -17.18
C SER A 8 16.68 -9.10 -15.74
N PHE A 9 16.31 -7.82 -15.55
CA PHE A 9 15.89 -7.30 -14.26
C PHE A 9 14.49 -7.77 -13.90
N LEU A 10 13.58 -7.80 -14.87
CA LEU A 10 12.23 -8.32 -14.67
C LEU A 10 12.24 -9.77 -14.20
N LYS A 11 13.01 -10.63 -14.89
CA LYS A 11 13.17 -12.04 -14.50
C LYS A 11 13.64 -12.20 -13.08
N LYS A 12 14.69 -11.49 -12.68
CA LYS A 12 15.20 -11.50 -11.30
C LYS A 12 14.16 -10.99 -10.28
N SER A 13 13.38 -9.98 -10.65
CA SER A 13 12.32 -9.45 -9.79
C SER A 13 11.19 -10.45 -9.60
N ILE A 14 10.79 -11.17 -10.64
CA ILE A 14 9.78 -12.24 -10.58
C ILE A 14 10.29 -13.38 -9.67
N GLU A 15 11.53 -13.83 -9.86
CA GLU A 15 12.16 -14.87 -9.04
C GLU A 15 12.24 -14.46 -7.56
N ALA A 16 12.67 -13.22 -7.29
CA ALA A 16 12.73 -12.68 -5.94
C ALA A 16 11.33 -12.60 -5.30
N PHE A 17 10.34 -12.07 -6.02
CA PHE A 17 8.98 -11.96 -5.50
C PHE A 17 8.34 -13.34 -5.28
N ARG A 18 8.61 -14.32 -6.14
CA ARG A 18 8.21 -15.71 -5.89
C ARG A 18 8.75 -16.23 -4.57
N GLY A 19 10.02 -15.97 -4.28
CA GLY A 19 10.64 -16.35 -3.00
C GLY A 19 9.97 -15.67 -1.79
N GLU A 20 9.48 -14.40 -1.95
CA GLU A 20 8.71 -13.74 -0.89
C GLU A 20 7.33 -14.40 -0.69
N ILE A 21 6.63 -14.76 -1.78
CA ILE A 21 5.36 -15.50 -1.68
C ILE A 21 5.57 -16.84 -0.96
N GLU A 22 6.59 -17.60 -1.33
CA GLU A 22 6.91 -18.88 -0.69
C GLU A 22 7.21 -18.71 0.80
N ARG A 23 7.98 -17.69 1.19
CA ARG A 23 8.24 -17.36 2.60
C ARG A 23 6.97 -16.95 3.35
N ALA A 24 6.12 -16.11 2.74
CA ALA A 24 4.86 -15.70 3.34
C ALA A 24 3.93 -16.90 3.60
N LEU A 25 3.83 -17.82 2.64
CA LEU A 25 3.09 -19.09 2.81
C LEU A 25 3.66 -19.96 3.95
N MET A 26 4.99 -20.08 4.02
CA MET A 26 5.65 -20.83 5.12
C MET A 26 5.40 -20.22 6.49
N LEU A 27 5.29 -18.89 6.57
CA LEU A 27 4.99 -18.15 7.80
C LEU A 27 3.49 -18.11 8.13
N CYS A 28 2.64 -18.68 7.27
CA CYS A 28 1.18 -18.57 7.38
C CYS A 28 0.71 -17.11 7.48
N ALA A 29 1.33 -16.22 6.70
CA ALA A 29 0.94 -14.82 6.66
C ALA A 29 -0.40 -14.64 5.94
N ASP A 30 -1.26 -13.79 6.46
CA ASP A 30 -2.54 -13.45 5.81
C ASP A 30 -2.32 -12.56 4.58
N TYR A 31 -1.33 -11.67 4.65
CA TYR A 31 -1.08 -10.66 3.63
C TYR A 31 0.41 -10.54 3.27
N LEU A 32 0.67 -10.29 1.99
CA LEU A 32 1.98 -9.89 1.47
C LEU A 32 1.83 -8.58 0.71
N VAL A 33 2.36 -7.48 1.27
CA VAL A 33 2.27 -6.14 0.70
C VAL A 33 3.42 -5.88 -0.25
N LEU A 34 3.15 -5.22 -1.39
CA LEU A 34 4.18 -4.78 -2.32
C LEU A 34 3.83 -3.47 -3.00
N HIS A 35 4.85 -2.67 -3.30
CA HIS A 35 4.74 -1.56 -4.25
C HIS A 35 4.66 -2.07 -5.69
N PRO A 36 3.82 -1.48 -6.57
CA PRO A 36 3.67 -1.95 -7.96
C PRO A 36 4.97 -1.85 -8.78
N GLY A 37 5.87 -0.95 -8.41
CA GLY A 37 7.14 -0.75 -9.08
C GLY A 37 7.22 0.56 -9.88
N SER A 38 8.16 0.61 -10.84
CA SER A 38 8.44 1.79 -11.64
C SER A 38 8.51 1.44 -13.12
N PHE A 39 7.81 2.23 -13.95
CA PHE A 39 7.69 2.04 -15.39
C PHE A 39 8.77 2.77 -16.21
N ARG A 40 9.87 3.18 -15.61
CA ARG A 40 10.96 3.87 -16.30
C ARG A 40 11.34 3.18 -17.60
N GLY A 41 11.28 3.93 -18.71
CA GLY A 41 11.55 3.42 -20.06
C GLY A 41 10.32 2.81 -20.79
N ALA A 42 9.10 2.99 -20.24
CA ALA A 42 7.83 2.63 -20.88
C ALA A 42 6.78 3.73 -20.64
N ASP A 43 5.56 3.52 -21.15
CA ASP A 43 4.39 4.24 -20.68
C ASP A 43 3.81 3.61 -19.41
N ARG A 44 2.96 4.37 -18.72
CA ARG A 44 2.36 3.96 -17.44
C ARG A 44 1.44 2.75 -17.58
N GLU A 45 0.61 2.72 -18.60
CA GLU A 45 -0.36 1.65 -18.85
C GLU A 45 0.37 0.32 -19.07
N ARG A 46 1.39 0.32 -19.90
CA ARG A 46 2.25 -0.85 -20.09
C ARG A 46 2.93 -1.28 -18.78
N GLY A 47 3.34 -0.32 -17.94
CA GLY A 47 3.91 -0.60 -16.61
C GLY A 47 2.93 -1.32 -15.69
N LEU A 48 1.66 -0.91 -15.65
CA LEU A 48 0.60 -1.54 -14.84
C LEU A 48 0.32 -2.96 -15.31
N LEU A 49 0.16 -3.16 -16.62
CA LEU A 49 -0.01 -4.49 -17.23
C LEU A 49 1.19 -5.41 -16.92
N GLN A 50 2.42 -4.88 -17.06
CA GLN A 50 3.63 -5.63 -16.77
C GLN A 50 3.71 -6.05 -15.29
N THR A 51 3.32 -5.18 -14.36
CA THR A 51 3.26 -5.50 -12.94
C THR A 51 2.30 -6.66 -12.67
N ALA A 52 1.10 -6.60 -13.21
CA ALA A 52 0.11 -7.66 -13.04
C ALA A 52 0.60 -8.99 -13.64
N ALA A 53 1.17 -8.96 -14.86
CA ALA A 53 1.73 -10.15 -15.50
C ALA A 53 2.89 -10.75 -14.68
N ALA A 54 3.75 -9.91 -14.11
CA ALA A 54 4.87 -10.35 -13.27
C ALA A 54 4.41 -10.99 -11.95
N ILE A 55 3.39 -10.43 -11.30
CA ILE A 55 2.78 -11.00 -10.09
C ILE A 55 2.16 -12.36 -10.42
N SER A 56 1.40 -12.46 -11.51
CA SER A 56 0.80 -13.72 -11.97
C SER A 56 1.87 -14.78 -12.27
N ALA A 57 2.96 -14.40 -12.92
CA ALA A 57 4.07 -15.29 -13.21
C ALA A 57 4.79 -15.78 -11.92
N ALA A 58 5.02 -14.88 -10.95
CA ALA A 58 5.63 -15.22 -9.66
C ALA A 58 4.76 -16.20 -8.85
N SER A 59 3.43 -16.05 -8.96
CA SER A 59 2.44 -16.88 -8.24
C SER A 59 2.15 -18.22 -8.95
N HIS A 60 2.68 -18.44 -10.15
CA HIS A 60 2.34 -19.61 -10.95
C HIS A 60 2.61 -20.92 -10.18
N LYS A 61 1.63 -21.83 -10.16
CA LYS A 61 1.65 -23.12 -9.43
C LYS A 61 1.80 -22.99 -7.89
N LEU A 62 1.61 -21.81 -7.30
CA LEU A 62 1.48 -21.63 -5.87
C LEU A 62 -0.02 -21.48 -5.54
N ASP A 63 -0.50 -22.22 -4.55
CA ASP A 63 -1.91 -22.15 -4.13
C ASP A 63 -2.05 -21.17 -2.97
N LEU A 64 -2.09 -19.86 -3.31
CA LEU A 64 -2.23 -18.78 -2.35
C LEU A 64 -3.55 -18.87 -1.60
N ALA A 65 -4.63 -19.24 -2.28
CA ALA A 65 -5.96 -19.33 -1.68
C ALA A 65 -5.99 -20.41 -0.59
N LYS A 66 -5.44 -21.59 -0.85
CA LYS A 66 -5.32 -22.67 0.14
C LYS A 66 -4.41 -22.28 1.30
N GLY A 67 -3.35 -21.52 1.01
CA GLY A 67 -2.44 -20.99 2.04
C GLY A 67 -2.99 -19.82 2.83
N GLY A 68 -4.17 -19.29 2.46
CA GLY A 68 -4.80 -18.13 3.11
C GLY A 68 -4.09 -16.80 2.82
N LEU A 69 -3.16 -16.77 1.85
CA LEU A 69 -2.34 -15.60 1.54
C LEU A 69 -3.02 -14.71 0.48
N THR A 70 -3.18 -13.44 0.79
CA THR A 70 -3.63 -12.41 -0.17
C THR A 70 -2.49 -11.43 -0.47
N ILE A 71 -2.24 -11.15 -1.75
CA ILE A 71 -1.29 -10.13 -2.19
C ILE A 71 -1.97 -8.76 -2.10
N LEU A 72 -1.31 -7.78 -1.47
CA LEU A 72 -1.83 -6.42 -1.37
C LEU A 72 -0.97 -5.46 -2.18
N ILE A 73 -1.60 -4.78 -3.12
CA ILE A 73 -0.97 -3.71 -3.89
C ILE A 73 -1.03 -2.43 -3.06
N GLU A 74 0.13 -1.89 -2.71
CA GLU A 74 0.22 -0.68 -1.93
C GLU A 74 0.22 0.56 -2.83
N ASN A 75 -0.55 1.60 -2.43
CA ASN A 75 -0.42 2.90 -3.06
C ASN A 75 0.94 3.52 -2.75
N THR A 76 1.46 4.37 -3.65
CA THR A 76 2.80 4.94 -3.55
C THR A 76 2.79 6.47 -3.51
N ALA A 77 3.87 7.05 -3.05
CA ALA A 77 4.07 8.50 -2.95
C ALA A 77 4.02 9.25 -4.30
N GLY A 78 4.16 8.55 -5.43
CA GLY A 78 4.11 9.16 -6.75
C GLY A 78 5.42 9.80 -7.19
N ALA A 79 6.57 9.29 -6.72
CA ALA A 79 7.87 9.65 -7.27
C ALA A 79 7.93 9.39 -8.78
N GLU A 80 8.88 10.02 -9.47
CA GLU A 80 9.00 9.92 -10.92
C GLU A 80 9.00 8.46 -11.38
N TYR A 81 8.13 8.15 -12.34
CA TYR A 81 7.91 6.81 -12.90
C TYR A 81 7.35 5.75 -11.92
N SER A 82 7.07 6.05 -10.67
CA SER A 82 6.43 5.08 -9.77
C SER A 82 4.97 4.85 -10.18
N LEU A 83 4.53 3.59 -10.07
CA LEU A 83 3.15 3.17 -10.23
C LEU A 83 2.43 3.17 -8.88
N GLY A 84 1.08 3.27 -8.91
CA GLY A 84 0.27 3.19 -7.71
C GLY A 84 0.05 4.51 -6.98
N SER A 85 0.40 5.66 -7.58
CA SER A 85 0.22 6.97 -6.95
C SER A 85 -1.23 7.46 -6.91
N SER A 86 -2.14 6.80 -7.60
CA SER A 86 -3.57 7.03 -7.49
C SER A 86 -4.33 5.74 -7.23
N PHE A 87 -5.51 5.84 -6.61
CA PHE A 87 -6.36 4.69 -6.34
C PHE A 87 -6.78 3.97 -7.60
N GLU A 88 -6.94 4.69 -8.71
CA GLU A 88 -7.26 4.12 -10.02
C GLU A 88 -6.15 3.20 -10.53
N GLN A 89 -4.88 3.59 -10.35
CA GLN A 89 -3.75 2.74 -10.74
C GLN A 89 -3.66 1.46 -9.90
N VAL A 90 -3.92 1.56 -8.59
CA VAL A 90 -3.99 0.39 -7.71
C VAL A 90 -5.15 -0.53 -8.11
N ALA A 91 -6.33 0.05 -8.36
CA ALA A 91 -7.52 -0.69 -8.80
C ALA A 91 -7.30 -1.40 -10.13
N GLU A 92 -6.59 -0.78 -11.09
CA GLU A 92 -6.27 -1.36 -12.39
C GLU A 92 -5.39 -2.61 -12.25
N VAL A 93 -4.35 -2.58 -11.42
CA VAL A 93 -3.52 -3.75 -11.15
C VAL A 93 -4.34 -4.87 -10.49
N ILE A 94 -5.20 -4.53 -9.53
CA ILE A 94 -6.09 -5.49 -8.86
C ILE A 94 -7.05 -6.12 -9.87
N GLU A 95 -7.64 -5.33 -10.77
CA GLU A 95 -8.58 -5.83 -11.78
C GLU A 95 -7.93 -6.88 -12.68
N HIS A 96 -6.69 -6.62 -13.12
CA HIS A 96 -5.93 -7.57 -13.94
C HIS A 96 -5.57 -8.87 -13.19
N LEU A 97 -5.52 -8.84 -11.85
CA LEU A 97 -5.10 -9.98 -11.02
C LEU A 97 -6.25 -10.78 -10.41
N ARG A 98 -7.45 -10.19 -10.25
CA ARG A 98 -8.55 -10.77 -9.44
C ARG A 98 -8.97 -12.18 -9.81
N ASN A 99 -8.79 -12.59 -11.07
CA ASN A 99 -9.12 -13.92 -11.54
C ASN A 99 -7.93 -14.90 -11.53
N HIS A 100 -6.77 -14.45 -11.06
CA HIS A 100 -5.52 -15.22 -11.07
C HIS A 100 -5.01 -15.54 -9.68
N VAL A 101 -5.08 -14.56 -8.77
CA VAL A 101 -4.58 -14.69 -7.40
C VAL A 101 -5.50 -13.93 -6.42
N PRO A 102 -5.57 -14.33 -5.13
CA PRO A 102 -6.16 -13.50 -4.10
C PRO A 102 -5.41 -12.16 -4.02
N VAL A 103 -6.12 -11.04 -4.26
CA VAL A 103 -5.52 -9.72 -4.35
C VAL A 103 -6.41 -8.66 -3.73
N GLY A 104 -5.80 -7.66 -3.10
CA GLY A 104 -6.44 -6.48 -2.52
C GLY A 104 -5.48 -5.30 -2.53
N ALA A 105 -5.80 -4.27 -1.76
CA ALA A 105 -4.97 -3.09 -1.59
C ALA A 105 -4.48 -2.94 -0.15
N CYS A 106 -3.29 -2.36 0.00
CA CYS A 106 -2.83 -1.71 1.21
C CYS A 106 -2.82 -0.20 0.97
N ILE A 107 -3.33 0.59 1.91
CA ILE A 107 -3.35 2.05 1.79
C ILE A 107 -2.45 2.66 2.84
N ASP A 108 -1.37 3.28 2.38
CA ASP A 108 -0.45 4.05 3.22
C ASP A 108 -0.89 5.51 3.31
N THR A 109 -0.99 6.02 4.54
CA THR A 109 -1.44 7.39 4.81
C THR A 109 -0.41 8.44 4.40
N CYS A 110 0.89 8.17 4.59
CA CYS A 110 1.96 9.04 4.11
C CYS A 110 1.93 9.13 2.58
N HIS A 111 1.89 7.98 1.89
CA HIS A 111 1.82 7.94 0.43
C HIS A 111 0.58 8.64 -0.12
N THR A 112 -0.57 8.42 0.49
CA THR A 112 -1.84 9.10 0.13
C THR A 112 -1.68 10.61 0.23
N HIS A 113 -1.12 11.11 1.34
CA HIS A 113 -0.90 12.54 1.55
C HIS A 113 0.08 13.14 0.54
N VAL A 114 1.26 12.54 0.42
CA VAL A 114 2.31 13.10 -0.44
C VAL A 114 2.05 12.90 -1.93
N SER A 115 1.19 11.97 -2.34
CA SER A 115 0.72 11.85 -3.73
C SER A 115 -0.31 12.91 -4.11
N GLY A 116 -0.90 13.62 -3.12
CA GLY A 116 -1.75 14.79 -3.36
C GLY A 116 -3.15 14.75 -2.76
N TYR A 117 -3.59 13.61 -2.25
CA TYR A 117 -4.89 13.51 -1.59
C TYR A 117 -4.91 14.34 -0.29
N ASP A 118 -6.02 15.00 -0.04
CA ASP A 118 -6.22 15.68 1.24
C ASP A 118 -6.78 14.69 2.26
N ILE A 119 -5.94 14.32 3.22
CA ILE A 119 -6.35 13.51 4.37
C ILE A 119 -6.25 14.28 5.68
N VAL A 120 -5.89 15.58 5.62
CA VAL A 120 -5.65 16.42 6.80
C VAL A 120 -6.90 17.17 7.20
N SER A 121 -7.58 17.83 6.24
CA SER A 121 -8.86 18.47 6.54
C SER A 121 -9.97 17.41 6.66
N GLU A 122 -10.97 17.66 7.51
CA GLU A 122 -12.10 16.73 7.69
C GLU A 122 -12.86 16.50 6.37
N GLU A 123 -13.10 17.56 5.61
CA GLU A 123 -13.74 17.48 4.30
C GLU A 123 -12.88 16.68 3.31
N GLY A 124 -11.58 16.99 3.23
CA GLY A 124 -10.66 16.31 2.33
C GLY A 124 -10.51 14.82 2.65
N LEU A 125 -10.45 14.46 3.94
CA LEU A 125 -10.42 13.07 4.38
C LEU A 125 -11.70 12.33 3.97
N ARG A 126 -12.87 12.94 4.20
CA ARG A 126 -14.15 12.36 3.78
C ARG A 126 -14.20 12.13 2.27
N ASP A 127 -13.76 13.11 1.48
CA ASP A 127 -13.76 13.01 0.01
C ASP A 127 -12.74 11.97 -0.48
N THR A 128 -11.56 11.92 0.15
CA THR A 128 -10.54 10.91 -0.13
C THR A 128 -11.04 9.50 0.17
N LEU A 129 -11.70 9.30 1.31
CA LEU A 129 -12.28 7.99 1.66
C LEU A 129 -13.45 7.61 0.75
N THR A 130 -14.27 8.57 0.34
CA THR A 130 -15.35 8.34 -0.64
C THR A 130 -14.78 7.91 -1.98
N LYS A 131 -13.72 8.56 -2.43
CA LYS A 131 -13.01 8.18 -3.67
C LYS A 131 -12.38 6.79 -3.55
N LEU A 132 -11.74 6.47 -2.43
CA LEU A 132 -11.16 5.17 -2.17
C LEU A 132 -12.21 4.05 -2.27
N ASP A 133 -13.36 4.26 -1.63
CA ASP A 133 -14.45 3.28 -1.65
C ASP A 133 -15.05 3.12 -3.05
N ALA A 134 -15.26 4.22 -3.77
CA ALA A 134 -15.77 4.19 -5.13
C ALA A 134 -14.82 3.52 -6.14
N THR A 135 -13.50 3.58 -5.90
CA THR A 135 -12.49 3.10 -6.84
C THR A 135 -12.03 1.67 -6.54
N ILE A 136 -11.68 1.39 -5.29
CA ILE A 136 -11.15 0.09 -4.84
C ILE A 136 -12.20 -0.68 -4.06
N GLY A 137 -13.01 0.02 -3.25
CA GLY A 137 -13.95 -0.54 -2.28
C GLY A 137 -13.28 -0.93 -0.98
N PHE A 138 -13.80 -0.48 0.16
CA PHE A 138 -13.19 -0.75 1.48
C PHE A 138 -13.00 -2.24 1.76
N LYS A 139 -13.91 -3.10 1.30
CA LYS A 139 -13.81 -4.55 1.45
C LYS A 139 -12.54 -5.16 0.85
N ASN A 140 -11.93 -4.48 -0.10
CA ASN A 140 -10.70 -4.89 -0.77
C ASN A 140 -9.44 -4.25 -0.13
N VAL A 141 -9.60 -3.50 0.97
CA VAL A 141 -8.52 -2.82 1.70
C VAL A 141 -8.43 -3.39 3.12
N PRO A 142 -7.84 -4.58 3.29
CA PRO A 142 -7.72 -5.20 4.61
C PRO A 142 -6.60 -4.62 5.48
N VAL A 143 -5.72 -3.79 4.91
CA VAL A 143 -4.56 -3.20 5.62
C VAL A 143 -4.44 -1.72 5.32
N PHE A 144 -4.23 -0.92 6.36
CA PHE A 144 -3.75 0.45 6.28
C PHE A 144 -2.37 0.55 6.94
N HIS A 145 -1.40 1.12 6.21
CA HIS A 145 -0.16 1.60 6.82
C HIS A 145 -0.40 2.99 7.41
N CYS A 146 -0.27 3.09 8.72
CA CYS A 146 -0.45 4.33 9.46
C CYS A 146 0.89 5.01 9.67
N ASN A 147 1.24 5.89 8.75
CA ASN A 147 2.49 6.63 8.76
C ASN A 147 2.21 8.12 8.65
N ASP A 148 2.78 8.93 9.56
CA ASP A 148 2.77 10.38 9.39
C ASP A 148 3.83 10.77 8.34
N ALA A 149 3.72 11.95 7.74
CA ALA A 149 4.59 12.38 6.66
C ALA A 149 5.51 13.53 7.09
N LYS A 150 6.81 13.44 6.74
CA LYS A 150 7.74 14.59 6.88
C LYS A 150 7.48 15.66 5.84
N ALA A 151 6.98 15.27 4.67
CA ALA A 151 6.84 16.12 3.52
C ALA A 151 5.40 16.64 3.36
N ALA A 152 5.24 17.75 2.66
CA ALA A 152 3.93 18.35 2.41
C ALA A 152 3.10 17.54 1.41
N ARG A 153 1.77 17.75 1.44
CA ARG A 153 0.84 17.20 0.47
C ARG A 153 1.28 17.48 -0.97
N GLY A 154 1.25 16.44 -1.81
CA GLY A 154 1.60 16.55 -3.23
C GLY A 154 3.09 16.66 -3.52
N SER A 155 3.96 16.56 -2.51
CA SER A 155 5.42 16.64 -2.67
C SER A 155 6.04 15.46 -3.40
N LYS A 156 5.36 14.31 -3.42
CA LYS A 156 5.84 13.03 -3.97
C LYS A 156 7.11 12.49 -3.28
N LEU A 157 7.36 12.93 -2.05
CA LEU A 157 8.53 12.53 -1.26
C LEU A 157 8.09 11.52 -0.20
N ASP A 158 8.46 10.28 -0.42
CA ASP A 158 8.25 9.19 0.53
C ASP A 158 9.23 9.34 1.70
N ARG A 159 8.74 9.93 2.79
CA ARG A 159 9.48 10.13 4.03
C ARG A 159 8.50 10.05 5.21
N HIS A 160 8.48 8.88 5.85
CA HIS A 160 7.67 8.64 7.03
C HIS A 160 8.15 9.45 8.23
N GLN A 161 7.22 9.82 9.11
CA GLN A 161 7.45 10.49 10.39
C GLN A 161 6.72 9.74 11.50
N HIS A 162 7.15 9.96 12.73
CA HIS A 162 6.45 9.47 13.92
C HIS A 162 5.02 10.02 13.98
N ILE A 163 4.09 9.20 14.43
CA ILE A 163 2.66 9.53 14.52
C ILE A 163 2.43 10.84 15.30
N GLY A 164 1.76 11.78 14.66
CA GLY A 164 1.46 13.11 15.18
C GLY A 164 2.64 14.09 15.20
N LYS A 165 3.76 13.75 14.55
CA LYS A 165 4.95 14.61 14.47
C LYS A 165 5.22 15.13 13.06
N GLY A 166 4.42 14.75 12.10
CA GLY A 166 4.54 15.16 10.70
C GLY A 166 3.46 16.16 10.28
N THR A 167 3.28 16.25 8.98
CA THR A 167 2.35 17.16 8.32
C THR A 167 0.90 16.65 8.27
N ILE A 168 0.67 15.36 8.60
CA ILE A 168 -0.66 14.78 8.71
C ILE A 168 -1.25 15.07 10.09
N GLY A 169 -0.49 14.86 11.16
CA GLY A 169 -0.96 15.08 12.55
C GLY A 169 -1.85 13.95 13.07
N LEU A 170 -2.45 14.14 14.25
CA LEU A 170 -3.18 13.07 14.98
C LEU A 170 -4.63 12.88 14.52
N GLU A 171 -5.32 13.96 14.15
CA GLU A 171 -6.78 13.90 13.90
C GLU A 171 -7.17 12.99 12.72
N PRO A 172 -6.45 12.97 11.58
CA PRO A 172 -6.74 12.02 10.50
C PRO A 172 -6.67 10.56 10.96
N PHE A 173 -5.67 10.21 11.77
CA PHE A 173 -5.58 8.85 12.34
C PHE A 173 -6.72 8.55 13.29
N ARG A 174 -7.16 9.53 14.09
CA ARG A 174 -8.34 9.36 14.96
C ARG A 174 -9.58 9.03 14.13
N HIS A 175 -9.81 9.74 13.04
CA HIS A 175 -10.94 9.48 12.15
C HIS A 175 -10.85 8.10 11.50
N LEU A 176 -9.70 7.73 10.94
CA LEU A 176 -9.49 6.43 10.29
C LEU A 176 -9.70 5.25 11.25
N LEU A 177 -9.08 5.31 12.43
CA LEU A 177 -9.13 4.23 13.43
C LEU A 177 -10.54 4.00 14.01
N ASN A 178 -11.42 5.00 13.95
CA ASN A 178 -12.78 4.93 14.47
C ASN A 178 -13.86 4.89 13.37
N ASP A 179 -13.48 4.83 12.10
CA ASP A 179 -14.45 4.73 11.00
C ASP A 179 -15.09 3.34 11.01
N PRO A 180 -16.42 3.23 11.20
CA PRO A 180 -17.10 1.94 11.28
C PRO A 180 -16.97 1.12 9.99
N ARG A 181 -16.71 1.75 8.86
CA ARG A 181 -16.54 1.08 7.55
C ARG A 181 -15.19 0.35 7.46
N LEU A 182 -14.21 0.72 8.30
CA LEU A 182 -12.85 0.20 8.31
C LEU A 182 -12.56 -0.78 9.45
N LYS A 183 -13.59 -1.21 10.21
CA LYS A 183 -13.44 -2.12 11.36
C LYS A 183 -12.82 -3.48 11.03
N HIS A 184 -12.87 -3.89 9.77
CA HIS A 184 -12.30 -5.14 9.29
C HIS A 184 -10.81 -5.05 9.00
N ALA A 185 -10.26 -3.83 8.89
CA ALA A 185 -8.88 -3.61 8.47
C ALA A 185 -7.89 -3.66 9.64
N ALA A 186 -6.69 -4.13 9.35
CA ALA A 186 -5.54 -4.00 10.23
C ALA A 186 -4.85 -2.64 9.99
N PHE A 187 -4.42 -2.00 11.08
CA PHE A 187 -3.69 -0.73 11.04
C PHE A 187 -2.27 -0.97 11.52
N ILE A 188 -1.28 -0.79 10.65
CA ILE A 188 0.13 -1.14 10.86
C ILE A 188 0.97 0.13 10.75
N ALA A 189 1.89 0.35 11.69
CA ALA A 189 2.83 1.46 11.64
C ALA A 189 4.17 1.01 11.03
N GLU A 190 4.64 1.72 10.00
CA GLU A 190 5.97 1.57 9.39
C GLU A 190 6.80 2.84 9.64
N THR A 191 6.64 3.40 10.81
CA THR A 191 7.28 4.64 11.23
C THR A 191 8.77 4.47 11.48
N PRO A 192 9.59 5.55 11.44
CA PRO A 192 10.99 5.48 11.77
C PRO A 192 11.26 4.85 13.15
N VAL A 193 12.36 4.11 13.26
CA VAL A 193 12.91 3.61 14.53
C VAL A 193 14.30 4.22 14.69
N ASP A 194 14.33 5.50 15.06
CA ASP A 194 15.57 6.27 15.21
C ASP A 194 16.29 5.88 16.51
N VAL A 195 15.52 5.54 17.55
CA VAL A 195 16.03 5.02 18.82
C VAL A 195 15.18 3.82 19.31
N PRO A 196 15.75 2.94 20.14
CA PRO A 196 15.02 1.80 20.70
C PRO A 196 13.71 2.22 21.38
N GLY A 197 12.61 1.58 21.00
CA GLY A 197 11.27 1.81 21.57
C GLY A 197 10.42 2.85 20.82
N ASP A 198 10.89 3.42 19.73
CA ASP A 198 10.08 4.35 18.92
C ASP A 198 8.89 3.64 18.27
N ASP A 199 9.06 2.41 17.84
CA ASP A 199 7.97 1.52 17.37
C ASP A 199 6.85 1.42 18.41
N ARG A 200 7.22 1.13 19.68
CA ARG A 200 6.28 1.05 20.80
C ARG A 200 5.55 2.39 21.02
N LYS A 201 6.27 3.52 20.94
CA LYS A 201 5.67 4.86 21.10
C LYS A 201 4.67 5.16 20.01
N ASN A 202 5.00 4.85 18.76
CA ASN A 202 4.11 5.06 17.62
C ASN A 202 2.83 4.20 17.72
N VAL A 203 2.97 2.93 18.05
CA VAL A 203 1.82 2.03 18.29
C VAL A 203 0.98 2.52 19.47
N ALA A 204 1.61 2.99 20.56
CA ALA A 204 0.89 3.56 21.70
C ALA A 204 0.12 4.84 21.33
N ALA A 205 0.71 5.69 20.49
CA ALA A 205 0.03 6.89 19.99
C ALA A 205 -1.22 6.53 19.17
N LEU A 206 -1.14 5.57 18.27
CA LEU A 206 -2.32 5.08 17.52
C LEU A 206 -3.38 4.47 18.45
N LYS A 207 -2.98 3.61 19.39
CA LYS A 207 -3.91 2.98 20.35
C LYS A 207 -4.66 4.00 21.22
N ALA A 208 -4.02 5.10 21.59
CA ALA A 208 -4.63 6.17 22.37
C ALA A 208 -5.72 6.96 21.59
N LEU A 209 -5.79 6.81 20.27
CA LEU A 209 -6.80 7.44 19.42
C LEU A 209 -8.06 6.60 19.24
N VAL A 210 -8.01 5.30 19.54
CA VAL A 210 -9.14 4.37 19.42
C VAL A 210 -10.15 4.65 20.55
N ARG A 211 -11.46 4.67 20.20
CA ARG A 211 -12.58 4.88 21.13
C ARG A 211 -13.35 3.60 21.39
#